data_f1356237fb4a162daf563bce827e76f7
#
_entry.id   f1356237fb4a162daf563bce827e76f7
#
_cell.length_a   1.000
_cell.length_b   1.000
_cell.length_c   1.000
_cell.angle_alpha   90.00
_cell.angle_beta   90.00
_cell.angle_gamma   90.00
#
_symmetry.space_group_name_H-M   'P 1'
#
loop_
_entity.id
_entity.type
_entity.pdbx_description
1 polymer ?
#
loop_
_entity_poly.entity_id
_entity_poly.type
_entity_poly.pdbx_seq_one_letter_code
_entity_poly.pdbx_strand_id
1 'polypeptide(L)'
;MFSVTYAQLNGWLTAFLWPFGRMLALVATAPVTGHASVPMRVKIGLAAFMALVVAPALGPMPAFTVFSAAGIWIVVTQFLIGSAMGFAMQIVFGAVEAAGDYIGLSMGLGFATFFDPHASGATPVMGRFLNAVAILAILAFDGHLQVFAALAESFQILPVSADLLHAPGWRTLAGFGLAIFQMGLLLALPVVAALLIANLALGILNRAAPQIGIFQIGFPVTMLVGLLLLQLMVPNMVPFLSRLFDMGVETMGRVAAGLR
;
A
#
# COMPACT_ATOMS: atom_id res chain seq x y z
N MET A 1 37.05 -17.23 30.41
CA MET A 1 35.93 -18.00 29.80
C MET A 1 34.67 -17.13 29.89
N PHE A 2 34.11 -16.76 28.74
CA PHE A 2 32.83 -16.07 28.72
C PHE A 2 31.72 -17.13 28.97
N SER A 3 31.13 -17.12 30.16
CA SER A 3 29.97 -17.97 30.43
C SER A 3 28.70 -17.18 30.15
N VAL A 4 28.00 -17.52 29.09
CA VAL A 4 26.68 -16.95 28.79
C VAL A 4 25.64 -17.72 29.56
N THR A 5 24.90 -17.02 30.41
CA THR A 5 23.79 -17.60 31.17
C THR A 5 22.57 -17.78 30.26
N TYR A 6 21.74 -18.82 30.47
CA TYR A 6 20.49 -19.04 29.74
C TYR A 6 19.58 -17.81 29.72
N ALA A 7 19.50 -17.08 30.85
CA ALA A 7 18.73 -15.84 30.94
C ALA A 7 19.26 -14.75 30.03
N GLN A 8 20.59 -14.62 29.88
CA GLN A 8 21.20 -13.65 28.94
C GLN A 8 20.93 -14.01 27.51
N LEU A 9 21.06 -15.30 27.14
CA LEU A 9 20.76 -15.77 25.80
C LEU A 9 19.29 -15.52 25.45
N ASN A 10 18.36 -15.87 26.34
CA ASN A 10 16.94 -15.63 26.14
C ASN A 10 16.63 -14.11 26.00
N GLY A 11 17.28 -13.27 26.80
CA GLY A 11 17.13 -11.81 26.71
C GLY A 11 17.57 -11.26 25.36
N TRP A 12 18.69 -11.71 24.81
CA TRP A 12 19.17 -11.30 23.48
C TRP A 12 18.24 -11.78 22.37
N LEU A 13 17.76 -13.04 22.48
CA LEU A 13 16.82 -13.60 21.51
C LEU A 13 15.50 -12.82 21.48
N THR A 14 14.93 -12.51 22.64
CA THR A 14 13.66 -11.78 22.74
C THR A 14 13.80 -10.33 22.27
N ALA A 15 14.91 -9.66 22.63
CA ALA A 15 15.20 -8.29 22.22
C ALA A 15 15.31 -8.15 20.69
N PHE A 16 15.70 -9.21 19.98
CA PHE A 16 15.78 -9.24 18.54
C PHE A 16 14.50 -9.77 17.87
N LEU A 17 14.01 -10.94 18.30
CA LEU A 17 12.99 -11.72 17.58
C LEU A 17 11.62 -11.02 17.56
N TRP A 18 11.22 -10.38 18.65
CA TRP A 18 9.92 -9.74 18.72
C TRP A 18 9.83 -8.48 17.85
N PRO A 19 10.79 -7.53 17.93
CA PRO A 19 10.81 -6.41 16.98
C PRO A 19 10.96 -6.89 15.51
N PHE A 20 11.78 -7.91 15.30
CA PHE A 20 11.95 -8.51 13.96
C PHE A 20 10.63 -8.98 13.35
N GLY A 21 9.76 -9.61 14.15
CA GLY A 21 8.43 -10.06 13.70
C GLY A 21 7.58 -8.92 13.15
N ARG A 22 7.50 -7.79 13.87
CA ARG A 22 6.74 -6.60 13.43
C ARG A 22 7.35 -5.99 12.16
N MET A 23 8.68 -5.88 12.11
CA MET A 23 9.39 -5.32 10.96
C MET A 23 9.28 -6.20 9.73
N LEU A 24 9.41 -7.52 9.89
CA LEU A 24 9.27 -8.48 8.80
C LEU A 24 7.85 -8.44 8.22
N ALA A 25 6.84 -8.38 9.07
CA ALA A 25 5.45 -8.30 8.65
C ALA A 25 5.16 -7.03 7.85
N LEU A 26 5.64 -5.86 8.31
CA LEU A 26 5.49 -4.62 7.55
C LEU A 26 6.26 -4.69 6.23
N VAL A 27 7.53 -5.09 6.21
CA VAL A 27 8.33 -5.20 4.99
C VAL A 27 7.71 -6.18 3.99
N ALA A 28 7.06 -7.25 4.47
CA ALA A 28 6.40 -8.23 3.62
C ALA A 28 5.07 -7.73 3.04
N THR A 29 4.37 -6.82 3.73
CA THR A 29 3.05 -6.31 3.33
C THR A 29 3.08 -4.92 2.72
N ALA A 30 4.10 -4.10 2.99
CA ALA A 30 4.20 -2.75 2.42
C ALA A 30 4.34 -2.79 0.87
N PRO A 31 3.72 -1.85 0.13
CA PRO A 31 3.59 -1.92 -1.33
C PRO A 31 4.92 -1.98 -2.09
N VAL A 32 5.93 -1.25 -1.61
CA VAL A 32 7.24 -1.17 -2.28
C VAL A 32 8.10 -2.40 -1.95
N THR A 33 8.29 -2.69 -0.66
CA THR A 33 9.15 -3.78 -0.19
C THR A 33 8.48 -5.14 -0.28
N GLY A 34 7.15 -5.20 -0.12
CA GLY A 34 6.35 -6.42 -0.19
C GLY A 34 6.12 -6.96 -1.60
N HIS A 35 6.47 -6.19 -2.66
CA HIS A 35 6.22 -6.60 -4.04
C HIS A 35 6.81 -7.99 -4.35
N ALA A 36 6.12 -8.74 -5.23
CA ALA A 36 6.50 -10.11 -5.60
C ALA A 36 7.90 -10.22 -6.25
N SER A 37 8.35 -9.14 -6.91
CA SER A 37 9.69 -9.08 -7.52
C SER A 37 10.83 -9.02 -6.50
N VAL A 38 10.54 -8.68 -5.23
CA VAL A 38 11.58 -8.62 -4.18
C VAL A 38 11.74 -10.00 -3.55
N PRO A 39 12.93 -10.64 -3.68
CA PRO A 39 13.17 -11.95 -3.10
C PRO A 39 12.97 -11.95 -1.57
N MET A 40 12.42 -13.02 -1.05
CA MET A 40 12.16 -13.16 0.41
C MET A 40 13.42 -12.97 1.26
N ARG A 41 14.58 -13.39 0.74
CA ARG A 41 15.89 -13.21 1.42
C ARG A 41 16.20 -11.73 1.67
N VAL A 42 15.88 -10.85 0.71
CA VAL A 42 16.08 -9.40 0.84
C VAL A 42 15.13 -8.83 1.89
N LYS A 43 13.85 -9.25 1.90
CA LYS A 43 12.85 -8.83 2.90
C LYS A 43 13.29 -9.21 4.31
N ILE A 44 13.75 -10.45 4.50
CA ILE A 44 14.25 -10.94 5.79
C ILE A 44 15.51 -10.16 6.20
N GLY A 45 16.46 -9.96 5.28
CA GLY A 45 17.69 -9.22 5.57
C GLY A 45 17.42 -7.76 5.97
N LEU A 46 16.53 -7.07 5.24
CA LEU A 46 16.11 -5.71 5.56
C LEU A 46 15.43 -5.64 6.95
N ALA A 47 14.47 -6.53 7.20
CA ALA A 47 13.78 -6.58 8.49
C ALA A 47 14.75 -6.89 9.66
N ALA A 48 15.70 -7.79 9.45
CA ALA A 48 16.72 -8.12 10.45
C ALA A 48 17.64 -6.93 10.73
N PHE A 49 18.09 -6.23 9.68
CA PHE A 49 18.90 -5.02 9.82
C PHE A 49 18.15 -3.93 10.60
N MET A 50 16.89 -3.67 10.24
CA MET A 50 16.04 -2.71 10.95
C MET A 50 15.85 -3.11 12.42
N ALA A 51 15.61 -4.39 12.69
CA ALA A 51 15.46 -4.88 14.07
C ALA A 51 16.72 -4.65 14.88
N LEU A 52 17.91 -4.89 14.33
CA LEU A 52 19.18 -4.63 14.99
C LEU A 52 19.41 -3.14 15.30
N VAL A 53 19.02 -2.25 14.37
CA VAL A 53 19.18 -0.80 14.55
C VAL A 53 18.20 -0.26 15.61
N VAL A 54 16.97 -0.75 15.62
CA VAL A 54 15.92 -0.24 16.52
C VAL A 54 15.96 -0.92 17.90
N ALA A 55 16.38 -2.19 17.99
CA ALA A 55 16.40 -2.93 19.26
C ALA A 55 17.05 -2.20 20.44
N PRO A 56 18.18 -1.49 20.30
CA PRO A 56 18.79 -0.77 21.43
C PRO A 56 17.97 0.42 21.93
N ALA A 57 17.10 0.99 21.07
CA ALA A 57 16.24 2.12 21.42
C ALA A 57 14.91 1.67 22.07
N LEU A 58 14.61 0.36 22.01
CA LEU A 58 13.44 -0.20 22.64
C LEU A 58 13.71 -0.42 24.13
N GLY A 59 12.71 -0.15 24.96
CA GLY A 59 12.79 -0.40 26.40
C GLY A 59 12.95 -1.88 26.75
N PRO A 60 12.96 -2.23 28.05
CA PRO A 60 13.10 -3.60 28.50
C PRO A 60 12.00 -4.48 27.93
N MET A 61 12.39 -5.63 27.36
CA MET A 61 11.47 -6.60 26.78
C MET A 61 10.79 -7.43 27.87
N PRO A 62 9.56 -7.92 27.65
CA PRO A 62 8.87 -8.82 28.56
C PRO A 62 9.71 -10.06 28.90
N ALA A 63 9.72 -10.48 30.15
CA ALA A 63 10.53 -11.58 30.64
C ALA A 63 9.94 -12.98 30.34
N PHE A 64 9.44 -13.19 29.14
CA PHE A 64 8.94 -14.50 28.68
C PHE A 64 10.01 -15.23 27.88
N THR A 65 9.98 -16.58 27.95
CA THR A 65 10.82 -17.38 27.06
C THR A 65 10.18 -17.44 25.66
N VAL A 66 11.02 -17.40 24.61
CA VAL A 66 10.54 -17.40 23.22
C VAL A 66 9.62 -18.58 22.91
N PHE A 67 9.94 -19.77 23.43
CA PHE A 67 9.18 -21.00 23.21
C PHE A 67 8.04 -21.23 24.20
N SER A 68 7.70 -20.26 25.05
CA SER A 68 6.49 -20.34 25.86
C SER A 68 5.25 -19.95 25.06
N ALA A 69 4.06 -20.37 25.53
CA ALA A 69 2.81 -19.97 24.89
C ALA A 69 2.66 -18.44 24.80
N ALA A 70 3.09 -17.71 25.86
CA ALA A 70 3.10 -16.25 25.85
C ALA A 70 4.12 -15.68 24.85
N GLY A 71 5.32 -16.27 24.71
CA GLY A 71 6.32 -15.85 23.74
C GLY A 71 5.85 -16.04 22.29
N ILE A 72 5.24 -17.17 21.99
CA ILE A 72 4.63 -17.43 20.66
C ILE A 72 3.50 -16.43 20.39
N TRP A 73 2.66 -16.17 21.39
CA TRP A 73 1.59 -15.17 21.27
C TRP A 73 2.13 -13.78 20.95
N ILE A 74 3.21 -13.35 21.62
CA ILE A 74 3.89 -12.08 21.31
C ILE A 74 4.34 -12.05 19.85
N VAL A 75 4.96 -13.11 19.32
CA VAL A 75 5.38 -13.15 17.91
C VAL A 75 4.18 -12.97 16.98
N VAL A 76 3.07 -13.66 17.26
CA VAL A 76 1.84 -13.55 16.45
C VAL A 76 1.29 -12.13 16.49
N THR A 77 1.19 -11.52 17.68
CA THR A 77 0.69 -10.13 17.81
C THR A 77 1.61 -9.13 17.11
N GLN A 78 2.94 -9.28 17.22
CA GLN A 78 3.89 -8.41 16.51
C GLN A 78 3.72 -8.53 15.00
N PHE A 79 3.52 -9.75 14.49
CA PHE A 79 3.28 -9.97 13.07
C PHE A 79 1.95 -9.35 12.61
N LEU A 80 0.88 -9.46 13.39
CA LEU A 80 -0.41 -8.84 13.11
C LEU A 80 -0.32 -7.31 13.09
N ILE A 81 0.38 -6.70 14.05
CA ILE A 81 0.58 -5.25 14.12
C ILE A 81 1.34 -4.76 12.87
N GLY A 82 2.47 -5.38 12.55
CA GLY A 82 3.26 -5.03 11.37
C GLY A 82 2.48 -5.17 10.08
N SER A 83 1.71 -6.26 9.94
CA SER A 83 0.84 -6.48 8.77
C SER A 83 -0.25 -5.42 8.67
N ALA A 84 -0.91 -5.06 9.76
CA ALA A 84 -1.95 -4.05 9.79
C ALA A 84 -1.41 -2.67 9.34
N MET A 85 -0.21 -2.31 9.78
CA MET A 85 0.47 -1.08 9.33
C MET A 85 0.82 -1.14 7.84
N GLY A 86 1.33 -2.27 7.36
CA GLY A 86 1.62 -2.46 5.92
C GLY A 86 0.36 -2.43 5.06
N PHE A 87 -0.77 -2.98 5.52
CA PHE A 87 -2.05 -2.88 4.84
C PHE A 87 -2.57 -1.45 4.77
N ALA A 88 -2.36 -0.61 5.78
CA ALA A 88 -2.71 0.81 5.69
C ALA A 88 -1.99 1.48 4.50
N MET A 89 -0.74 1.14 4.24
CA MET A 89 -0.02 1.63 3.07
C MET A 89 -0.50 0.99 1.76
N GLN A 90 -0.92 -0.27 1.76
CA GLN A 90 -1.52 -0.89 0.56
C GLN A 90 -2.81 -0.19 0.13
N ILE A 91 -3.62 0.30 1.08
CA ILE A 91 -4.84 1.07 0.79
C ILE A 91 -4.50 2.36 0.03
N VAL A 92 -3.43 3.05 0.40
CA VAL A 92 -2.93 4.26 -0.30
C VAL A 92 -2.62 3.96 -1.77
N PHE A 93 -1.82 2.93 -2.02
CA PHE A 93 -1.46 2.54 -3.39
C PHE A 93 -2.63 1.94 -4.16
N GLY A 94 -3.51 1.20 -3.48
CA GLY A 94 -4.76 0.71 -4.05
C GLY A 94 -5.69 1.82 -4.52
N ALA A 95 -5.70 2.98 -3.83
CA ALA A 95 -6.46 4.16 -4.29
C ALA A 95 -5.90 4.72 -5.60
N VAL A 96 -4.58 4.76 -5.75
CA VAL A 96 -3.94 5.22 -7.00
C VAL A 96 -4.17 4.22 -8.14
N GLU A 97 -4.10 2.93 -7.86
CA GLU A 97 -4.38 1.87 -8.85
C GLU A 97 -5.84 1.95 -9.30
N ALA A 98 -6.78 2.10 -8.38
CA ALA A 98 -8.20 2.28 -8.69
C ALA A 98 -8.46 3.53 -9.56
N ALA A 99 -7.74 4.64 -9.30
CA ALA A 99 -7.83 5.82 -10.17
C ALA A 99 -7.41 5.51 -11.61
N GLY A 100 -6.32 4.79 -11.78
CA GLY A 100 -5.87 4.34 -13.11
C GLY A 100 -6.89 3.43 -13.79
N ASP A 101 -7.54 2.54 -13.03
CA ASP A 101 -8.56 1.65 -13.55
C ASP A 101 -9.81 2.43 -14.01
N TYR A 102 -10.27 3.42 -13.24
CA TYR A 102 -11.38 4.29 -13.66
C TYR A 102 -11.07 5.06 -14.95
N ILE A 103 -9.83 5.59 -15.07
CA ILE A 103 -9.38 6.26 -16.28
C ILE A 103 -9.31 5.27 -17.44
N GLY A 104 -8.70 4.10 -17.24
CA GLY A 104 -8.56 3.07 -18.26
C GLY A 104 -9.91 2.57 -18.80
N LEU A 105 -10.88 2.35 -17.90
CA LEU A 105 -12.25 2.00 -18.29
C LEU A 105 -12.90 3.10 -19.11
N SER A 106 -12.73 4.37 -18.72
CA SER A 106 -13.28 5.52 -19.45
C SER A 106 -12.64 5.75 -20.82
N MET A 107 -11.36 5.35 -20.97
CA MET A 107 -10.64 5.32 -22.25
C MET A 107 -11.10 4.17 -23.17
N GLY A 108 -11.86 3.20 -22.64
CA GLY A 108 -12.31 2.03 -23.37
C GLY A 108 -11.32 0.87 -23.38
N LEU A 109 -10.24 0.91 -22.58
CA LEU A 109 -9.25 -0.18 -22.52
C LEU A 109 -9.84 -1.50 -21.98
N GLY A 110 -10.97 -1.46 -21.27
CA GLY A 110 -11.71 -2.64 -20.84
C GLY A 110 -12.26 -3.49 -22.00
N PHE A 111 -12.47 -2.92 -23.18
CA PHE A 111 -12.95 -3.69 -24.33
C PHE A 111 -11.95 -4.72 -24.85
N ALA A 112 -10.65 -4.50 -24.64
CA ALA A 112 -9.61 -5.45 -25.06
C ALA A 112 -9.80 -6.84 -24.41
N THR A 113 -10.38 -6.90 -23.22
CA THR A 113 -10.62 -8.15 -22.47
C THR A 113 -11.77 -8.98 -23.03
N PHE A 114 -12.70 -8.37 -23.78
CA PHE A 114 -13.77 -9.09 -24.45
C PHE A 114 -13.29 -9.89 -25.68
N PHE A 115 -12.16 -9.49 -26.28
CA PHE A 115 -11.61 -10.14 -27.46
C PHE A 115 -10.62 -11.26 -27.15
N ASP A 116 -10.08 -11.30 -25.94
CA ASP A 116 -9.20 -12.38 -25.48
C ASP A 116 -9.65 -12.94 -24.13
N PRO A 117 -10.62 -13.88 -24.10
CA PRO A 117 -11.08 -14.53 -22.87
C PRO A 117 -10.00 -15.41 -22.18
N HIS A 118 -8.93 -15.76 -22.92
CA HIS A 118 -7.81 -16.55 -22.41
C HIS A 118 -6.69 -15.71 -21.83
N ALA A 119 -6.67 -14.40 -22.08
CA ALA A 119 -5.83 -13.48 -21.28
C ALA A 119 -6.34 -13.53 -19.85
N SER A 120 -5.68 -14.34 -19.03
CA SER A 120 -6.00 -14.56 -17.63
C SER A 120 -6.01 -13.23 -16.85
N GLY A 121 -7.17 -12.60 -16.79
CA GLY A 121 -7.44 -11.33 -16.13
C GLY A 121 -7.14 -10.11 -16.99
N ALA A 122 -8.11 -9.19 -17.01
CA ALA A 122 -7.89 -7.83 -17.52
C ALA A 122 -6.70 -7.25 -16.76
N THR A 123 -5.57 -7.10 -17.46
CA THR A 123 -4.44 -6.41 -16.85
C THR A 123 -4.76 -4.92 -16.79
N PRO A 124 -4.96 -4.33 -15.61
CA PRO A 124 -5.27 -2.92 -15.45
C PRO A 124 -4.04 -2.08 -15.82
N VAL A 125 -3.83 -1.84 -17.12
CA VAL A 125 -2.62 -1.19 -17.65
C VAL A 125 -2.44 0.20 -17.03
N MET A 126 -3.52 0.98 -16.96
CA MET A 126 -3.48 2.34 -16.41
C MET A 126 -3.31 2.33 -14.88
N GLY A 127 -3.94 1.37 -14.18
CA GLY A 127 -3.75 1.19 -12.75
C GLY A 127 -2.29 0.90 -12.41
N ARG A 128 -1.67 -0.05 -13.11
CA ARG A 128 -0.24 -0.37 -12.94
C ARG A 128 0.67 0.79 -13.30
N PHE A 129 0.36 1.53 -14.37
CA PHE A 129 1.13 2.70 -14.76
C PHE A 129 1.10 3.78 -13.66
N LEU A 130 -0.07 4.16 -13.18
CA LEU A 130 -0.19 5.16 -12.12
C LEU A 130 0.42 4.68 -10.81
N ASN A 131 0.28 3.40 -10.49
CA ASN A 131 0.92 2.80 -9.31
C ASN A 131 2.45 2.88 -9.40
N ALA A 132 3.04 2.60 -10.57
CA ALA A 132 4.49 2.77 -10.78
C ALA A 132 4.93 4.23 -10.61
N VAL A 133 4.16 5.19 -11.15
CA VAL A 133 4.41 6.63 -10.95
C VAL A 133 4.34 7.00 -9.47
N ALA A 134 3.35 6.48 -8.73
CA ALA A 134 3.21 6.72 -7.31
C ALA A 134 4.39 6.17 -6.49
N ILE A 135 4.85 4.95 -6.82
CA ILE A 135 6.04 4.36 -6.19
C ILE A 135 7.27 5.24 -6.40
N LEU A 136 7.51 5.68 -7.63
CA LEU A 136 8.65 6.55 -7.95
C LEU A 136 8.54 7.91 -7.24
N ALA A 137 7.35 8.50 -7.20
CA ALA A 137 7.09 9.77 -6.51
C ALA A 137 7.38 9.65 -5.01
N ILE A 138 6.87 8.62 -4.34
CA ILE A 138 7.07 8.40 -2.91
C ILE A 138 8.54 8.13 -2.58
N LEU A 139 9.27 7.41 -3.44
CA LEU A 139 10.71 7.22 -3.28
C LEU A 139 11.46 8.54 -3.45
N ALA A 140 11.05 9.39 -4.39
CA ALA A 140 11.65 10.71 -4.62
C ALA A 140 11.44 11.69 -3.45
N PHE A 141 10.38 11.52 -2.65
CA PHE A 141 10.09 12.32 -1.44
C PHE A 141 10.60 11.68 -0.14
N ASP A 142 11.43 10.66 -0.22
CA ASP A 142 11.90 9.90 0.96
C ASP A 142 10.75 9.34 1.82
N GLY A 143 9.58 9.12 1.22
CA GLY A 143 8.41 8.60 1.93
C GLY A 143 8.64 7.22 2.55
N HIS A 144 9.50 6.39 1.95
CA HIS A 144 9.88 5.12 2.54
C HIS A 144 10.53 5.28 3.93
N LEU A 145 11.27 6.38 4.18
CA LEU A 145 11.85 6.68 5.49
C LEU A 145 10.76 7.04 6.50
N GLN A 146 9.70 7.73 6.08
CA GLN A 146 8.56 8.06 6.95
C GLN A 146 7.81 6.79 7.40
N VAL A 147 7.65 5.81 6.51
CA VAL A 147 7.05 4.50 6.87
C VAL A 147 7.91 3.79 7.93
N PHE A 148 9.23 3.79 7.77
CA PHE A 148 10.14 3.18 8.72
C PHE A 148 10.18 3.94 10.05
N ALA A 149 10.10 5.27 10.02
CA ALA A 149 9.99 6.10 11.22
C ALA A 149 8.68 5.80 11.98
N ALA A 150 7.54 5.74 11.29
CA ALA A 150 6.25 5.39 11.88
C ALA A 150 6.27 3.97 12.49
N LEU A 151 6.96 3.02 11.85
CA LEU A 151 7.16 1.68 12.39
C LEU A 151 7.98 1.72 13.69
N ALA A 152 9.07 2.46 13.73
CA ALA A 152 9.88 2.60 14.93
C ALA A 152 9.09 3.28 16.07
N GLU A 153 8.33 4.34 15.76
CA GLU A 153 7.45 5.02 16.72
C GLU A 153 6.33 4.11 17.23
N SER A 154 5.86 3.16 16.41
CA SER A 154 4.83 2.21 16.82
C SER A 154 5.19 1.39 18.04
N PHE A 155 6.46 1.17 18.34
CA PHE A 155 6.90 0.48 19.54
C PHE A 155 6.74 1.32 20.82
N GLN A 156 6.72 2.65 20.69
CA GLN A 156 6.44 3.56 21.82
C GLN A 156 4.93 3.64 22.07
N ILE A 157 4.12 3.67 20.98
CA ILE A 157 2.65 3.72 21.06
C ILE A 157 2.09 2.38 21.57
N LEU A 158 2.57 1.29 21.00
CA LEU A 158 2.16 -0.08 21.31
C LEU A 158 3.41 -0.92 21.63
N PRO A 159 3.88 -0.91 22.88
CA PRO A 159 5.03 -1.70 23.32
C PRO A 159 4.81 -3.19 23.09
N VAL A 160 5.92 -3.94 23.08
CA VAL A 160 5.85 -5.40 22.98
C VAL A 160 5.27 -5.93 24.29
N SER A 161 4.13 -6.60 24.21
CA SER A 161 3.44 -7.21 25.36
C SER A 161 2.72 -8.50 24.96
N ALA A 162 2.29 -9.27 25.94
CA ALA A 162 1.46 -10.47 25.75
C ALA A 162 -0.04 -10.15 25.78
N ASP A 163 -0.43 -8.88 25.81
CA ASP A 163 -1.81 -8.44 25.91
C ASP A 163 -2.57 -8.72 24.60
N LEU A 164 -3.90 -8.76 24.72
CA LEU A 164 -4.79 -8.92 23.57
C LEU A 164 -4.87 -7.61 22.77
N LEU A 165 -4.86 -7.73 21.46
CA LEU A 165 -5.08 -6.59 20.57
C LEU A 165 -6.55 -6.16 20.60
N HIS A 166 -6.79 -4.84 20.72
CA HIS A 166 -8.14 -4.30 20.84
C HIS A 166 -8.79 -4.04 19.48
N ALA A 167 -10.12 -4.16 19.45
CA ALA A 167 -10.94 -4.02 18.23
C ALA A 167 -10.91 -2.63 17.56
N PRO A 168 -10.72 -1.49 18.25
CA PRO A 168 -10.72 -0.17 17.60
C PRO A 168 -9.66 -0.01 16.51
N GLY A 169 -8.46 -0.59 16.68
CA GLY A 169 -7.42 -0.54 15.64
C GLY A 169 -7.85 -1.22 14.33
N TRP A 170 -8.48 -2.37 14.42
CA TRP A 170 -9.02 -3.09 13.26
C TRP A 170 -10.16 -2.34 12.58
N ARG A 171 -11.02 -1.69 13.35
CA ARG A 171 -12.09 -0.83 12.81
C ARG A 171 -11.51 0.37 12.06
N THR A 172 -10.47 0.99 12.59
CA THR A 172 -9.75 2.09 11.94
C THR A 172 -9.18 1.64 10.60
N LEU A 173 -8.51 0.49 10.55
CA LEU A 173 -7.95 -0.07 9.32
C LEU A 173 -9.05 -0.39 8.30
N ALA A 174 -10.12 -1.07 8.71
CA ALA A 174 -11.24 -1.42 7.84
C ALA A 174 -11.95 -0.17 7.30
N GLY A 175 -12.18 0.85 8.16
CA GLY A 175 -12.76 2.13 7.75
C GLY A 175 -11.87 2.89 6.74
N PHE A 176 -10.56 2.80 6.88
CA PHE A 176 -9.63 3.42 5.94
C PHE A 176 -9.70 2.77 4.54
N GLY A 177 -10.16 1.53 4.42
CA GLY A 177 -10.40 0.87 3.14
C GLY A 177 -11.32 1.65 2.18
N LEU A 178 -12.23 2.49 2.70
CA LEU A 178 -13.05 3.39 1.89
C LEU A 178 -12.21 4.40 1.09
N ALA A 179 -11.00 4.72 1.53
CA ALA A 179 -10.10 5.64 0.84
C ALA A 179 -9.73 5.13 -0.56
N ILE A 180 -9.73 3.82 -0.81
CA ILE A 180 -9.49 3.25 -2.15
C ILE A 180 -10.49 3.84 -3.15
N PHE A 181 -11.77 3.83 -2.80
CA PHE A 181 -12.81 4.34 -3.69
C PHE A 181 -12.85 5.87 -3.73
N GLN A 182 -12.83 6.52 -2.57
CA GLN A 182 -12.97 7.97 -2.46
C GLN A 182 -11.77 8.69 -3.09
N MET A 183 -10.56 8.35 -2.70
CA MET A 183 -9.35 9.01 -3.20
C MET A 183 -9.03 8.57 -4.62
N GLY A 184 -9.31 7.31 -4.98
CA GLY A 184 -9.20 6.82 -6.34
C GLY A 184 -10.11 7.59 -7.30
N LEU A 185 -11.38 7.79 -6.92
CA LEU A 185 -12.32 8.58 -7.72
C LEU A 185 -11.91 10.04 -7.80
N LEU A 186 -11.53 10.67 -6.68
CA LEU A 186 -11.09 12.07 -6.67
C LEU A 186 -9.88 12.30 -7.56
N LEU A 187 -8.91 11.39 -7.57
CA LEU A 187 -7.74 11.47 -8.45
C LEU A 187 -8.12 11.29 -9.92
N ALA A 188 -9.01 10.37 -10.24
CA ALA A 188 -9.44 10.08 -11.60
C ALA A 188 -10.40 11.12 -12.18
N LEU A 189 -11.16 11.81 -11.32
CA LEU A 189 -12.32 12.63 -11.67
C LEU A 189 -12.07 13.65 -12.80
N PRO A 190 -10.97 14.44 -12.82
CA PRO A 190 -10.75 15.41 -13.89
C PRO A 190 -10.59 14.73 -15.26
N VAL A 191 -9.92 13.59 -15.34
CA VAL A 191 -9.71 12.85 -16.60
C VAL A 191 -11.00 12.13 -17.00
N VAL A 192 -11.65 11.45 -16.06
CA VAL A 192 -12.91 10.72 -16.31
C VAL A 192 -13.99 11.69 -16.76
N ALA A 193 -14.15 12.86 -16.12
CA ALA A 193 -15.14 13.85 -16.54
C ALA A 193 -14.91 14.36 -17.97
N ALA A 194 -13.67 14.66 -18.32
CA ALA A 194 -13.34 15.08 -19.69
C ALA A 194 -13.57 13.97 -20.72
N LEU A 195 -13.22 12.71 -20.38
CA LEU A 195 -13.50 11.55 -21.24
C LEU A 195 -15.00 11.28 -21.40
N LEU A 196 -15.81 11.50 -20.36
CA LEU A 196 -17.27 11.38 -20.45
C LEU A 196 -17.86 12.41 -21.43
N ILE A 197 -17.35 13.64 -21.41
CA ILE A 197 -17.76 14.68 -22.38
C ILE A 197 -17.36 14.26 -23.81
N ALA A 198 -16.14 13.77 -23.99
CA ALA A 198 -15.69 13.27 -25.30
C ALA A 198 -16.55 12.10 -25.77
N ASN A 199 -16.86 11.14 -24.90
CA ASN A 199 -17.72 10.00 -25.22
C ASN A 199 -19.15 10.43 -25.56
N LEU A 200 -19.70 11.43 -24.87
CA LEU A 200 -21.01 12.02 -25.21
C LEU A 200 -20.99 12.66 -26.61
N ALA A 201 -19.94 13.44 -26.92
CA ALA A 201 -19.78 14.06 -28.25
C ALA A 201 -19.69 13.00 -29.36
N LEU A 202 -18.92 11.92 -29.12
CA LEU A 202 -18.84 10.79 -30.03
C LEU A 202 -20.18 10.06 -30.22
N GLY A 203 -20.96 9.92 -29.14
CA GLY A 203 -22.31 9.34 -29.19
C GLY A 203 -23.26 10.16 -30.04
N ILE A 204 -23.22 11.50 -29.92
CA ILE A 204 -24.02 12.41 -30.79
C ILE A 204 -23.56 12.31 -32.23
N LEU A 205 -22.26 12.30 -32.50
CA LEU A 205 -21.69 12.16 -33.82
C LEU A 205 -22.14 10.85 -34.49
N ASN A 206 -22.12 9.76 -33.77
CA ASN A 206 -22.56 8.45 -34.24
C ASN A 206 -24.06 8.45 -34.62
N ARG A 207 -24.88 9.21 -33.91
CA ARG A 207 -26.31 9.38 -34.25
C ARG A 207 -26.51 10.21 -35.54
N ALA A 208 -25.64 11.21 -35.74
CA ALA A 208 -25.70 12.08 -36.92
C ALA A 208 -25.12 11.41 -38.19
N ALA A 209 -24.09 10.58 -38.02
CA ALA A 209 -23.39 9.91 -39.11
C ALA A 209 -23.16 8.41 -38.79
N PRO A 210 -24.20 7.57 -38.82
CA PRO A 210 -24.13 6.16 -38.46
C PRO A 210 -23.22 5.31 -39.34
N GLN A 211 -22.84 5.83 -40.49
CA GLN A 211 -21.89 5.18 -41.41
C GLN A 211 -20.46 5.15 -40.87
N ILE A 212 -20.15 6.02 -39.90
CA ILE A 212 -18.86 6.08 -39.24
C ILE A 212 -18.93 5.14 -38.02
N GLY A 213 -18.38 3.95 -38.14
CA GLY A 213 -18.39 2.98 -37.04
C GLY A 213 -17.76 3.56 -35.75
N ILE A 214 -18.57 3.68 -34.68
CA ILE A 214 -18.13 4.27 -33.40
C ILE A 214 -16.90 3.53 -32.81
N PHE A 215 -16.78 2.23 -33.08
CA PHE A 215 -15.63 1.44 -32.63
C PHE A 215 -14.35 1.74 -33.42
N GLN A 216 -14.47 2.16 -34.69
CA GLN A 216 -13.30 2.45 -35.53
C GLN A 216 -12.66 3.80 -35.18
N ILE A 217 -13.46 4.80 -34.83
CA ILE A 217 -12.97 6.16 -34.53
C ILE A 217 -13.05 6.46 -33.04
N GLY A 218 -14.07 5.99 -32.35
CA GLY A 218 -14.30 6.31 -30.95
C GLY A 218 -13.16 5.86 -30.06
N PHE A 219 -12.74 4.59 -30.12
CA PHE A 219 -11.67 4.05 -29.32
C PHE A 219 -10.31 4.78 -29.50
N PRO A 220 -9.81 4.99 -30.74
CA PRO A 220 -8.58 5.75 -30.94
C PRO A 220 -8.67 7.19 -30.42
N VAL A 221 -9.81 7.86 -30.58
CA VAL A 221 -10.01 9.24 -30.07
C VAL A 221 -10.01 9.28 -28.54
N THR A 222 -10.77 8.41 -27.88
CA THR A 222 -10.81 8.39 -26.42
C THR A 222 -9.46 8.00 -25.80
N MET A 223 -8.73 7.10 -26.47
CA MET A 223 -7.38 6.71 -26.06
C MET A 223 -6.40 7.89 -26.19
N LEU A 224 -6.43 8.61 -27.33
CA LEU A 224 -5.56 9.76 -27.55
C LEU A 224 -5.87 10.90 -26.56
N VAL A 225 -7.16 11.24 -26.41
CA VAL A 225 -7.58 12.25 -25.43
C VAL A 225 -7.18 11.86 -24.01
N GLY A 226 -7.39 10.60 -23.63
CA GLY A 226 -7.00 10.09 -22.31
C GLY A 226 -5.50 10.18 -22.06
N LEU A 227 -4.66 9.81 -23.04
CA LEU A 227 -3.21 9.93 -22.93
C LEU A 227 -2.73 11.38 -22.80
N LEU A 228 -3.33 12.31 -23.56
CA LEU A 228 -3.03 13.74 -23.44
C LEU A 228 -3.43 14.29 -22.06
N LEU A 229 -4.58 13.89 -21.55
CA LEU A 229 -5.02 14.29 -20.20
C LEU A 229 -4.13 13.70 -19.12
N LEU A 230 -3.69 12.44 -19.26
CA LEU A 230 -2.74 11.82 -18.35
C LEU A 230 -1.39 12.54 -18.33
N GLN A 231 -0.89 12.94 -19.52
CA GLN A 231 0.34 13.73 -19.64
C GLN A 231 0.25 15.04 -18.84
N LEU A 232 -0.92 15.70 -18.85
CA LEU A 232 -1.15 16.91 -18.06
C LEU A 232 -1.37 16.62 -16.58
N MET A 233 -1.98 15.48 -16.26
CA MET A 233 -2.30 15.10 -14.87
C MET A 233 -1.07 14.67 -14.08
N VAL A 234 -0.18 13.84 -14.67
CA VAL A 234 0.95 13.22 -13.94
C VAL A 234 1.84 14.22 -13.22
N PRO A 235 2.30 15.34 -13.82
CA PRO A 235 3.09 16.33 -13.09
C PRO A 235 2.32 17.00 -11.94
N ASN A 236 1.00 17.11 -12.06
CA ASN A 236 0.14 17.82 -11.12
C ASN A 236 -0.42 16.92 -10.00
N MET A 237 -0.23 15.59 -10.09
CA MET A 237 -0.73 14.66 -9.07
C MET A 237 0.18 14.57 -7.83
N VAL A 238 1.39 15.11 -7.89
CA VAL A 238 2.39 15.06 -6.83
C VAL A 238 1.86 15.56 -5.47
N PRO A 239 1.21 16.74 -5.36
CA PRO A 239 0.67 17.21 -4.08
C PRO A 239 -0.48 16.35 -3.56
N PHE A 240 -1.24 15.71 -4.46
CA PHE A 240 -2.29 14.77 -4.07
C PHE A 240 -1.70 13.48 -3.50
N LEU A 241 -0.68 12.94 -4.18
CA LEU A 241 0.03 11.74 -3.72
C LEU A 241 0.68 11.95 -2.35
N SER A 242 1.33 13.10 -2.12
CA SER A 242 1.91 13.44 -0.83
C SER A 242 0.86 13.42 0.28
N ARG A 243 -0.28 14.11 0.10
CA ARG A 243 -1.38 14.11 1.09
C ARG A 243 -1.94 12.70 1.34
N LEU A 244 -2.13 11.93 0.28
CA LEU A 244 -2.66 10.57 0.39
C LEU A 244 -1.68 9.67 1.15
N PHE A 245 -0.38 9.85 0.92
CA PHE A 245 0.67 9.14 1.62
C PHE A 245 0.73 9.53 3.10
N ASP A 246 0.67 10.84 3.41
CA ASP A 246 0.64 11.34 4.79
C ASP A 246 -0.56 10.77 5.56
N MET A 247 -1.74 10.68 4.92
CA MET A 247 -2.93 10.02 5.48
C MET A 247 -2.66 8.53 5.78
N GLY A 248 -1.92 7.85 4.92
CA GLY A 248 -1.52 6.46 5.13
C GLY A 248 -0.62 6.31 6.36
N VAL A 249 0.43 7.12 6.44
CA VAL A 249 1.38 7.12 7.57
C VAL A 249 0.67 7.48 8.90
N GLU A 250 -0.19 8.51 8.88
CA GLU A 250 -1.01 8.86 10.05
C GLU A 250 -1.94 7.71 10.46
N THR A 251 -2.51 7.00 9.48
CA THR A 251 -3.38 5.84 9.76
C THR A 251 -2.60 4.68 10.34
N MET A 252 -1.33 4.45 9.95
CA MET A 252 -0.46 3.46 10.62
C MET A 252 -0.36 3.75 12.13
N GLY A 253 -0.13 5.02 12.51
CA GLY A 253 -0.08 5.44 13.91
C GLY A 253 -1.43 5.26 14.64
N ARG A 254 -2.54 5.66 14.00
CA ARG A 254 -3.90 5.48 14.56
C ARG A 254 -4.27 4.01 14.73
N VAL A 255 -3.90 3.14 13.79
CA VAL A 255 -4.09 1.69 13.90
C VAL A 255 -3.29 1.15 15.09
N ALA A 256 -2.01 1.50 15.22
CA ALA A 256 -1.18 1.07 16.35
C ALA A 256 -1.78 1.55 17.69
N ALA A 257 -2.22 2.81 17.79
CA ALA A 257 -2.87 3.35 18.98
C ALA A 257 -4.19 2.65 19.31
N GLY A 258 -5.00 2.32 18.30
CA GLY A 258 -6.28 1.63 18.48
C GLY A 258 -6.16 0.13 18.78
N LEU A 259 -5.00 -0.49 18.53
CA LEU A 259 -4.70 -1.87 18.91
C LEU A 259 -4.20 -2.01 20.36
N ARG A 260 -3.80 -0.88 20.99
CA ARG A 260 -3.39 -0.79 22.39
C ARG A 260 -4.63 -0.97 23.28
#